data_89b8cf555d964cfe7a5b0662d6468da3
#
_entry.id   89b8cf555d964cfe7a5b0662d6468da3
#
_cell.length_a   1.000
_cell.length_b   1.000
_cell.length_c   1.000
_cell.angle_alpha   90.00
_cell.angle_beta   90.00
_cell.angle_gamma   90.00
#
_symmetry.space_group_name_H-M   'P 1'
#
loop_
_entity.id
_entity.type
_entity.pdbx_description
1 polymer ?
#
loop_
_entity_poly.entity_id
_entity_poly.type
_entity_poly.pdbx_seq_one_letter_code
_entity_poly.pdbx_strand_id
1 'polypeptide(L)'
;MSQGIAIVAKLRIPDYLVDGAKTIYELADITNVNPDALYRLLRMLASVGIFREINRFKEDKSWIRNNEMKSFQLTPPASLLCSNTKNSVRNFALLFGLDSFNKATINLLHAIETGENSFKYANGSEIFDYLQQNKNKLDAEIFDNAISTLNLSYVSSIFHSYDFSQFRTILDIGGGQGLFLANILKKNPNQFGILFDLPNVIRRAKKTYWVDADKQSYTRGNYSLSSRCRLWGGNFFNAIPTGADCYMIKNVLLNWDDESVAILLRNCLQSMKKVDIQRLSNCSPMPKKNPKLLIIETIMPEGNEPFLGKFTDVLMLVLTRGGKLRTEREFSELLTSCGFKILNIVRPPCKVSFLSIIEAVPTEQTQNYRKNEARMNRVFSKLRSAR
;
A
#
# COMPACT_ATOMS: atom_id res chain seq x y z
N MET A 1 22.71 0.38 9.68
CA MET A 1 21.59 0.61 10.63
C MET A 1 20.31 -0.12 10.24
N SER A 2 19.81 -0.02 9.01
CA SER A 2 18.59 -0.72 8.53
C SER A 2 18.60 -2.22 8.82
N GLN A 3 19.72 -2.91 8.57
CA GLN A 3 19.88 -4.34 8.90
C GLN A 3 19.74 -4.64 10.40
N GLY A 4 20.31 -3.78 11.27
CA GLY A 4 20.17 -3.94 12.70
C GLY A 4 18.72 -3.84 13.16
N ILE A 5 17.96 -2.89 12.63
CA ILE A 5 16.52 -2.73 12.91
C ILE A 5 15.73 -3.95 12.38
N ALA A 6 16.05 -4.42 11.17
CA ALA A 6 15.41 -5.62 10.59
C ALA A 6 15.66 -6.88 11.45
N ILE A 7 16.88 -7.07 11.96
CA ILE A 7 17.24 -8.20 12.81
C ILE A 7 16.46 -8.16 14.13
N VAL A 8 16.41 -7.04 14.83
CA VAL A 8 15.66 -6.97 16.12
C VAL A 8 14.15 -7.12 15.89
N ALA A 9 13.62 -6.66 14.76
CA ALA A 9 12.23 -6.89 14.34
C ALA A 9 11.98 -8.38 14.03
N LYS A 10 12.93 -9.07 13.36
CA LYS A 10 12.86 -10.51 13.07
C LYS A 10 12.90 -11.34 14.34
N LEU A 11 13.82 -11.02 15.25
CA LEU A 11 13.96 -11.66 16.56
C LEU A 11 12.86 -11.27 17.56
N ARG A 12 11.97 -10.33 17.20
CA ARG A 12 10.88 -9.85 18.07
C ARG A 12 11.35 -9.26 19.38
N ILE A 13 12.58 -8.72 19.45
CA ILE A 13 13.14 -8.11 20.66
C ILE A 13 12.19 -7.06 21.27
N PRO A 14 11.56 -6.13 20.48
CA PRO A 14 10.63 -5.17 21.03
C PRO A 14 9.45 -5.81 21.77
N ASP A 15 8.91 -6.92 21.24
CA ASP A 15 7.76 -7.61 21.87
C ASP A 15 8.10 -8.13 23.27
N TYR A 16 9.30 -8.63 23.48
CA TYR A 16 9.75 -9.14 24.79
C TYR A 16 10.03 -8.05 25.82
N LEU A 17 10.15 -6.80 25.37
CA LEU A 17 10.41 -5.64 26.25
C LEU A 17 9.14 -4.86 26.60
N VAL A 18 7.95 -5.27 26.13
CA VAL A 18 6.68 -4.58 26.42
C VAL A 18 6.38 -4.57 27.91
N ASP A 19 6.62 -5.69 28.61
CA ASP A 19 6.32 -5.86 30.02
C ASP A 19 7.45 -5.37 30.95
N GLY A 20 8.47 -4.73 30.39
CA GLY A 20 9.59 -4.16 31.17
C GLY A 20 10.97 -4.49 30.62
N ALA A 21 11.98 -3.97 31.30
CA ALA A 21 13.37 -4.18 30.93
C ALA A 21 13.81 -5.63 31.16
N LYS A 22 14.59 -6.18 30.20
CA LYS A 22 15.22 -7.50 30.30
C LYS A 22 16.72 -7.39 30.15
N THR A 23 17.42 -8.30 30.83
CA THR A 23 18.87 -8.45 30.68
C THR A 23 19.21 -8.99 29.29
N ILE A 24 20.46 -8.79 28.89
CA ILE A 24 20.95 -9.31 27.61
C ILE A 24 20.90 -10.84 27.57
N TYR A 25 21.14 -11.51 28.69
CA TYR A 25 21.09 -12.98 28.77
C TYR A 25 19.65 -13.50 28.63
N GLU A 26 18.67 -12.87 29.32
CA GLU A 26 17.25 -13.22 29.14
C GLU A 26 16.81 -13.08 27.69
N LEU A 27 17.20 -11.99 27.03
CA LEU A 27 16.85 -11.77 25.60
C LEU A 27 17.54 -12.77 24.68
N ALA A 28 18.82 -13.08 24.95
CA ALA A 28 19.59 -14.04 24.17
C ALA A 28 19.03 -15.46 24.30
N ASP A 29 18.64 -15.85 25.50
CA ASP A 29 18.04 -17.16 25.80
C ASP A 29 16.68 -17.29 25.08
N ILE A 30 15.77 -16.32 25.26
CA ILE A 30 14.44 -16.32 24.61
C ILE A 30 14.56 -16.40 23.09
N THR A 31 15.56 -15.74 22.49
CA THR A 31 15.72 -15.66 21.03
C THR A 31 16.70 -16.68 20.46
N ASN A 32 17.32 -17.47 21.32
CA ASN A 32 18.33 -18.49 20.98
C ASN A 32 19.49 -17.92 20.13
N VAL A 33 20.08 -16.79 20.59
CA VAL A 33 21.20 -16.13 19.91
C VAL A 33 22.38 -15.92 20.87
N ASN A 34 23.55 -15.63 20.30
CA ASN A 34 24.74 -15.32 21.10
C ASN A 34 24.56 -14.01 21.88
N PRO A 35 24.71 -14.00 23.23
CA PRO A 35 24.48 -12.82 24.07
C PRO A 35 25.46 -11.67 23.77
N ASP A 36 26.73 -11.95 23.51
CA ASP A 36 27.73 -10.90 23.22
C ASP A 36 27.45 -10.23 21.87
N ALA A 37 27.07 -10.99 20.86
CA ALA A 37 26.69 -10.46 19.57
C ALA A 37 25.38 -9.63 19.66
N LEU A 38 24.38 -10.13 20.40
CA LEU A 38 23.13 -9.40 20.64
C LEU A 38 23.38 -8.11 21.40
N TYR A 39 24.24 -8.13 22.43
CA TYR A 39 24.60 -6.94 23.19
C TYR A 39 25.22 -5.85 22.28
N ARG A 40 26.16 -6.22 21.42
CA ARG A 40 26.79 -5.27 20.49
C ARG A 40 25.77 -4.64 19.56
N LEU A 41 24.80 -5.41 19.06
CA LEU A 41 23.71 -4.92 18.23
C LEU A 41 22.79 -3.96 18.99
N LEU A 42 22.30 -4.36 20.17
CA LEU A 42 21.39 -3.54 20.98
C LEU A 42 22.06 -2.26 21.49
N ARG A 43 23.33 -2.31 21.88
CA ARG A 43 24.11 -1.13 22.25
C ARG A 43 24.23 -0.13 21.10
N MET A 44 24.50 -0.60 19.87
CA MET A 44 24.50 0.27 18.67
C MET A 44 23.13 0.91 18.46
N LEU A 45 22.04 0.17 18.56
CA LEU A 45 20.68 0.69 18.40
C LEU A 45 20.27 1.62 19.56
N ALA A 46 20.75 1.37 20.78
CA ALA A 46 20.54 2.24 21.93
C ALA A 46 21.26 3.59 21.77
N SER A 47 22.45 3.61 21.18
CA SER A 47 23.21 4.86 20.94
C SER A 47 22.49 5.85 20.02
N VAL A 48 21.52 5.38 19.23
CA VAL A 48 20.67 6.19 18.34
C VAL A 48 19.22 6.28 18.83
N GLY A 49 18.94 5.87 20.07
CA GLY A 49 17.64 6.05 20.72
C GLY A 49 16.58 5.00 20.37
N ILE A 50 16.92 3.93 19.63
CA ILE A 50 15.95 2.86 19.32
C ILE A 50 15.63 2.03 20.58
N PHE A 51 16.62 1.75 21.43
CA PHE A 51 16.43 1.14 22.74
C PHE A 51 17.06 2.03 23.81
N ARG A 52 16.79 1.73 25.06
CA ARG A 52 17.48 2.32 26.21
C ARG A 52 18.25 1.23 26.95
N GLU A 53 19.57 1.38 27.05
CA GLU A 53 20.39 0.57 27.92
C GLU A 53 20.26 1.06 29.38
N ILE A 54 20.04 0.13 30.30
CA ILE A 54 19.94 0.41 31.74
C ILE A 54 20.99 -0.40 32.45
N ASN A 55 21.82 0.28 33.23
CA ASN A 55 22.76 -0.38 34.16
C ASN A 55 22.01 -0.64 35.47
N ARG A 56 21.69 -1.89 35.75
CA ARG A 56 21.19 -2.28 37.09
C ARG A 56 22.38 -2.43 38.02
N PHE A 57 22.70 -1.40 38.81
CA PHE A 57 23.66 -1.51 39.89
C PHE A 57 23.02 -2.36 41.00
N LYS A 58 23.56 -3.55 41.28
CA LYS A 58 23.38 -4.17 42.60
C LYS A 58 24.32 -3.48 43.56
N GLU A 59 23.82 -3.09 44.71
CA GLU A 59 24.64 -2.51 45.82
C GLU A 59 25.71 -3.45 46.36
N ASP A 60 25.70 -4.70 45.93
CA ASP A 60 26.65 -5.71 46.37
C ASP A 60 27.86 -5.80 45.44
N LYS A 61 29.04 -5.46 45.97
CA LYS A 61 30.33 -5.32 45.26
C LYS A 61 30.98 -6.64 44.83
N SER A 62 30.26 -7.72 44.60
CA SER A 62 30.84 -8.95 44.08
C SER A 62 31.06 -8.81 42.57
N TRP A 63 32.26 -9.10 42.09
CA TRP A 63 32.79 -9.04 40.73
C TRP A 63 32.10 -10.03 39.77
N ILE A 64 30.76 -10.02 39.76
CA ILE A 64 29.96 -10.79 38.79
C ILE A 64 30.01 -10.05 37.44
N ARG A 65 30.33 -10.78 36.41
CA ARG A 65 30.59 -10.36 35.03
C ARG A 65 29.79 -9.14 34.61
N ASN A 66 30.46 -8.05 34.21
CA ASN A 66 29.90 -6.74 33.82
C ASN A 66 28.71 -6.81 32.82
N ASN A 67 28.53 -7.91 32.08
CA ASN A 67 27.47 -8.10 31.14
C ASN A 67 26.16 -8.63 31.74
N GLU A 68 26.16 -9.30 32.86
CA GLU A 68 24.94 -9.85 33.50
C GLU A 68 23.99 -8.77 34.06
N MET A 69 24.50 -7.55 34.24
CA MET A 69 23.73 -6.43 34.76
C MET A 69 23.17 -5.50 33.67
N LYS A 70 23.58 -5.68 32.42
CA LYS A 70 23.13 -4.84 31.30
C LYS A 70 21.74 -5.25 30.84
N SER A 71 20.80 -4.34 30.97
CA SER A 71 19.40 -4.54 30.60
C SER A 71 19.01 -3.54 29.56
N PHE A 72 18.04 -3.91 28.73
CA PHE A 72 17.48 -3.03 27.70
C PHE A 72 15.99 -2.78 27.95
N GLN A 73 15.55 -1.59 27.61
CA GLN A 73 14.18 -1.13 27.75
C GLN A 73 13.65 -0.59 26.42
N LEU A 74 12.35 -0.78 26.24
CA LEU A 74 11.62 -0.23 25.10
C LEU A 74 11.61 1.31 25.13
N THR A 75 11.79 1.91 23.96
CA THR A 75 11.61 3.36 23.75
C THR A 75 10.41 3.60 22.84
N PRO A 76 9.88 4.85 22.71
CA PRO A 76 8.82 5.15 21.76
C PRO A 76 9.15 4.71 20.31
N PRO A 77 10.35 4.96 19.74
CA PRO A 77 10.71 4.42 18.43
C PRO A 77 10.68 2.88 18.36
N ALA A 78 11.21 2.19 19.37
CA ALA A 78 11.22 0.72 19.41
C ALA A 78 9.81 0.13 19.56
N SER A 79 8.89 0.83 20.23
CA SER A 79 7.50 0.36 20.36
C SER A 79 6.78 0.24 19.03
N LEU A 80 7.19 1.02 18.01
CA LEU A 80 6.68 0.91 16.65
C LEU A 80 7.13 -0.38 15.94
N LEU A 81 8.11 -1.10 16.47
CA LEU A 81 8.56 -2.40 15.94
C LEU A 81 7.85 -3.58 16.64
N CYS A 82 6.99 -3.35 17.63
CA CYS A 82 6.21 -4.41 18.27
C CYS A 82 5.16 -4.97 17.28
N SER A 83 4.90 -6.28 17.37
CA SER A 83 4.01 -7.00 16.46
C SER A 83 2.56 -6.53 16.57
N ASN A 84 2.09 -6.20 17.77
CA ASN A 84 0.67 -5.91 18.06
C ASN A 84 0.37 -4.41 18.23
N THR A 85 1.28 -3.52 17.85
CA THR A 85 1.05 -2.07 17.91
C THR A 85 0.25 -1.59 16.72
N LYS A 86 -0.77 -0.73 16.95
CA LYS A 86 -1.69 -0.22 15.92
C LYS A 86 -1.00 0.39 14.70
N ASN A 87 0.13 1.05 14.89
CA ASN A 87 0.92 1.69 13.84
C ASN A 87 2.29 1.02 13.68
N SER A 88 2.34 -0.31 13.86
CA SER A 88 3.59 -1.05 13.75
C SER A 88 4.25 -0.85 12.39
N VAL A 89 5.53 -0.50 12.39
CA VAL A 89 6.37 -0.46 11.18
C VAL A 89 7.24 -1.72 11.05
N ARG A 90 6.98 -2.74 11.89
CA ARG A 90 7.74 -3.99 11.93
C ARG A 90 7.84 -4.66 10.56
N ASN A 91 6.72 -4.80 9.85
CA ASN A 91 6.70 -5.44 8.54
C ASN A 91 7.54 -4.65 7.51
N PHE A 92 7.57 -3.33 7.62
CA PHE A 92 8.41 -2.48 6.79
C PHE A 92 9.89 -2.68 7.11
N ALA A 93 10.26 -2.78 8.39
CA ALA A 93 11.62 -3.12 8.79
C ALA A 93 12.04 -4.50 8.26
N LEU A 94 11.15 -5.50 8.32
CA LEU A 94 11.40 -6.84 7.77
C LEU A 94 11.60 -6.82 6.25
N LEU A 95 10.83 -6.00 5.52
CA LEU A 95 10.96 -5.84 4.07
C LEU A 95 12.37 -5.39 3.67
N PHE A 96 12.90 -4.35 4.35
CA PHE A 96 14.27 -3.89 4.13
C PHE A 96 15.35 -4.85 4.66
N GLY A 97 14.96 -5.87 5.40
CA GLY A 97 15.82 -6.96 5.85
C GLY A 97 15.90 -8.14 4.87
N LEU A 98 15.07 -8.19 3.82
CA LEU A 98 15.09 -9.27 2.85
C LEU A 98 16.36 -9.25 2.00
N ASP A 99 16.91 -10.43 1.73
CA ASP A 99 18.09 -10.58 0.88
C ASP A 99 17.88 -10.01 -0.52
N SER A 100 16.70 -10.21 -1.10
CA SER A 100 16.32 -9.70 -2.41
C SER A 100 16.37 -8.17 -2.49
N PHE A 101 15.89 -7.49 -1.45
CA PHE A 101 15.93 -6.03 -1.34
C PHE A 101 17.34 -5.51 -1.07
N ASN A 102 18.10 -6.19 -0.23
CA ASN A 102 19.49 -5.83 0.06
C ASN A 102 20.37 -5.93 -1.17
N LYS A 103 20.28 -7.05 -1.90
CA LYS A 103 21.00 -7.25 -3.17
C LYS A 103 20.68 -6.15 -4.17
N ALA A 104 19.41 -5.77 -4.30
CA ALA A 104 19.02 -4.68 -5.18
C ALA A 104 19.63 -3.34 -4.73
N THR A 105 19.56 -3.02 -3.45
CA THR A 105 20.03 -1.72 -2.90
C THR A 105 21.56 -1.58 -3.00
N ILE A 106 22.31 -2.65 -2.77
CA ILE A 106 23.79 -2.65 -2.92
C ILE A 106 24.19 -2.38 -4.38
N ASN A 107 23.38 -2.79 -5.34
CA ASN A 107 23.62 -2.58 -6.77
C ASN A 107 23.02 -1.26 -7.32
N LEU A 108 22.77 -0.25 -6.47
CA LEU A 108 22.26 1.06 -6.90
C LEU A 108 23.14 1.69 -8.01
N LEU A 109 24.46 1.51 -7.97
CA LEU A 109 25.36 2.02 -9.01
C LEU A 109 24.97 1.53 -10.40
N HIS A 110 24.58 0.26 -10.54
CA HIS A 110 24.09 -0.29 -11.81
C HIS A 110 22.87 0.53 -12.33
N ALA A 111 21.93 0.85 -11.45
CA ALA A 111 20.76 1.64 -11.86
C ALA A 111 21.13 3.08 -12.28
N ILE A 112 22.14 3.69 -11.62
CA ILE A 112 22.61 5.02 -11.98
C ILE A 112 23.35 5.02 -13.33
N GLU A 113 24.16 3.99 -13.60
CA GLU A 113 24.94 3.89 -14.84
C GLU A 113 24.09 3.53 -16.05
N THR A 114 23.08 2.67 -15.87
CA THR A 114 22.32 2.08 -16.99
C THR A 114 20.91 2.60 -17.15
N GLY A 115 20.31 3.17 -16.07
CA GLY A 115 18.88 3.47 -15.99
C GLY A 115 18.00 2.23 -15.79
N GLU A 116 18.57 1.01 -15.73
CA GLU A 116 17.84 -0.23 -15.47
C GLU A 116 17.73 -0.49 -13.96
N ASN A 117 16.60 -1.10 -13.50
CA ASN A 117 16.45 -1.35 -12.08
C ASN A 117 17.42 -2.42 -11.57
N SER A 118 18.01 -2.13 -10.41
CA SER A 118 18.95 -3.02 -9.75
C SER A 118 18.31 -4.30 -9.23
N PHE A 119 16.99 -4.30 -8.96
CA PHE A 119 16.29 -5.48 -8.46
C PHE A 119 16.33 -6.62 -9.46
N LYS A 120 16.02 -6.34 -10.73
CA LYS A 120 16.09 -7.32 -11.81
C LYS A 120 17.52 -7.81 -12.02
N TYR A 121 18.48 -6.88 -12.04
CA TYR A 121 19.90 -7.20 -12.18
C TYR A 121 20.36 -8.16 -11.08
N ALA A 122 20.00 -7.90 -9.83
CA ALA A 122 20.46 -8.67 -8.66
C ALA A 122 19.68 -9.98 -8.44
N ASN A 123 18.40 -10.06 -8.85
CA ASN A 123 17.50 -11.18 -8.55
C ASN A 123 17.01 -11.96 -9.79
N GLY A 124 17.36 -11.52 -10.99
CA GLY A 124 17.07 -12.21 -12.27
C GLY A 124 15.64 -12.04 -12.79
N SER A 125 14.78 -11.26 -12.12
CA SER A 125 13.41 -10.97 -12.58
C SER A 125 12.90 -9.66 -11.98
N GLU A 126 11.90 -9.04 -12.65
CA GLU A 126 11.20 -7.87 -12.12
C GLU A 126 10.55 -8.19 -10.77
N ILE A 127 10.45 -7.18 -9.88
CA ILE A 127 9.99 -7.39 -8.50
C ILE A 127 8.63 -8.09 -8.42
N PHE A 128 7.65 -7.69 -9.23
CA PHE A 128 6.32 -8.30 -9.17
C PHE A 128 6.29 -9.73 -9.71
N ASP A 129 7.13 -10.06 -10.70
CA ASP A 129 7.30 -11.42 -11.19
C ASP A 129 8.04 -12.28 -10.17
N TYR A 130 9.05 -11.72 -9.50
CA TYR A 130 9.77 -12.37 -8.40
C TYR A 130 8.81 -12.77 -7.26
N LEU A 131 7.95 -11.84 -6.83
CA LEU A 131 6.98 -12.07 -5.74
C LEU A 131 5.85 -13.05 -6.13
N GLN A 132 5.65 -13.32 -7.41
CA GLN A 132 4.69 -14.32 -7.88
C GLN A 132 5.24 -15.76 -7.84
N GLN A 133 6.54 -15.94 -7.77
CA GLN A 133 7.16 -17.28 -7.76
C GLN A 133 6.91 -17.99 -6.43
N ASN A 134 6.53 -19.27 -6.47
CA ASN A 134 6.23 -20.05 -5.27
C ASN A 134 7.42 -20.15 -4.28
N LYS A 135 8.65 -20.18 -4.80
CA LYS A 135 9.86 -20.18 -3.96
C LYS A 135 10.04 -18.89 -3.12
N ASN A 136 9.43 -17.79 -3.54
CA ASN A 136 9.55 -16.46 -2.91
C ASN A 136 8.28 -16.09 -2.09
N LYS A 137 7.49 -17.08 -1.71
CA LYS A 137 6.22 -16.88 -1.00
C LYS A 137 6.38 -16.07 0.31
N LEU A 138 7.43 -16.32 1.06
CA LEU A 138 7.70 -15.58 2.31
C LEU A 138 8.00 -14.12 2.04
N ASP A 139 8.82 -13.82 1.03
CA ASP A 139 9.12 -12.44 0.62
C ASP A 139 7.85 -11.72 0.17
N ALA A 140 6.97 -12.42 -0.57
CA ALA A 140 5.69 -11.88 -1.00
C ALA A 140 4.76 -11.56 0.18
N GLU A 141 4.70 -12.43 1.19
CA GLU A 141 3.91 -12.20 2.41
C GLU A 141 4.45 -11.00 3.21
N ILE A 142 5.77 -10.90 3.35
CA ILE A 142 6.41 -9.75 4.02
C ILE A 142 6.13 -8.45 3.26
N PHE A 143 6.27 -8.47 1.92
CA PHE A 143 5.97 -7.33 1.06
C PHE A 143 4.51 -6.88 1.20
N ASP A 144 3.55 -7.79 1.03
CA ASP A 144 2.12 -7.48 1.14
C ASP A 144 1.77 -6.88 2.52
N ASN A 145 2.33 -7.45 3.61
CA ASN A 145 2.11 -6.96 4.96
C ASN A 145 2.76 -5.58 5.20
N ALA A 146 3.95 -5.35 4.66
CA ALA A 146 4.64 -4.07 4.76
C ALA A 146 3.84 -2.95 4.06
N ILE A 147 3.40 -3.19 2.81
CA ILE A 147 2.60 -2.23 2.06
C ILE A 147 1.25 -1.98 2.74
N SER A 148 0.61 -3.03 3.26
CA SER A 148 -0.65 -2.89 4.01
C SER A 148 -0.48 -2.03 5.28
N THR A 149 0.61 -2.22 6.02
CA THR A 149 0.90 -1.45 7.24
C THR A 149 1.17 0.02 6.96
N LEU A 150 1.93 0.34 5.91
CA LEU A 150 2.15 1.72 5.49
C LEU A 150 0.84 2.43 5.16
N ASN A 151 -0.10 1.71 4.53
CA ASN A 151 -1.40 2.26 4.18
C ASN A 151 -2.19 2.73 5.41
N LEU A 152 -2.08 2.05 6.56
CA LEU A 152 -2.81 2.43 7.78
C LEU A 152 -2.41 3.78 8.34
N SER A 153 -1.13 4.15 8.25
CA SER A 153 -0.62 5.41 8.78
C SER A 153 -1.21 6.64 8.07
N TYR A 154 -1.60 6.49 6.79
CA TYR A 154 -2.12 7.59 5.95
C TYR A 154 -3.64 7.62 5.83
N VAL A 155 -4.33 6.52 6.17
CA VAL A 155 -5.78 6.37 5.99
C VAL A 155 -6.56 7.49 6.68
N SER A 156 -6.19 7.85 7.90
CA SER A 156 -6.92 8.86 8.67
C SER A 156 -6.90 10.23 7.99
N SER A 157 -5.75 10.70 7.51
CA SER A 157 -5.63 12.01 6.87
C SER A 157 -6.38 12.08 5.54
N ILE A 158 -6.33 11.01 4.75
CA ILE A 158 -7.06 10.93 3.48
C ILE A 158 -8.58 10.96 3.73
N PHE A 159 -9.08 10.22 4.73
CA PHE A 159 -10.50 10.20 5.06
C PHE A 159 -11.05 11.51 5.67
N HIS A 160 -10.20 12.35 6.26
CA HIS A 160 -10.61 13.68 6.71
C HIS A 160 -10.62 14.70 5.56
N SER A 161 -9.86 14.42 4.49
CA SER A 161 -9.67 15.37 3.40
C SER A 161 -10.54 15.09 2.18
N TYR A 162 -11.12 13.90 2.07
CA TYR A 162 -11.92 13.50 0.91
C TYR A 162 -13.14 12.68 1.32
N ASP A 163 -14.29 13.08 0.78
CA ASP A 163 -15.56 12.38 1.00
C ASP A 163 -15.77 11.26 -0.01
N PHE A 164 -15.54 10.03 0.43
CA PHE A 164 -15.80 8.83 -0.38
C PHE A 164 -17.29 8.45 -0.43
N SER A 165 -18.15 9.00 0.43
CA SER A 165 -19.59 8.64 0.50
C SER A 165 -20.36 9.00 -0.76
N GLN A 166 -19.81 9.91 -1.58
CA GLN A 166 -20.40 10.33 -2.84
C GLN A 166 -20.48 9.19 -3.89
N PHE A 167 -19.70 8.12 -3.73
CA PHE A 167 -19.66 6.97 -4.63
C PHE A 167 -20.51 5.83 -4.10
N ARG A 168 -21.11 5.06 -4.99
CA ARG A 168 -21.85 3.84 -4.66
C ARG A 168 -20.99 2.60 -4.80
N THR A 169 -20.18 2.55 -5.85
CA THR A 169 -19.27 1.44 -6.13
C THR A 169 -17.87 1.98 -6.39
N ILE A 170 -16.91 1.48 -5.62
CA ILE A 170 -15.49 1.85 -5.76
C ILE A 170 -14.72 0.63 -6.25
N LEU A 171 -14.00 0.79 -7.35
CA LEU A 171 -13.04 -0.17 -7.87
C LEU A 171 -11.63 0.25 -7.44
N ASP A 172 -10.98 -0.57 -6.65
CA ASP A 172 -9.59 -0.38 -6.18
C ASP A 172 -8.66 -1.19 -7.08
N ILE A 173 -7.93 -0.48 -7.96
CA ILE A 173 -7.06 -1.04 -8.99
C ILE A 173 -5.64 -1.17 -8.44
N GLY A 174 -5.12 -2.41 -8.38
CA GLY A 174 -3.86 -2.68 -7.72
C GLY A 174 -3.95 -2.53 -6.20
N GLY A 175 -5.13 -2.84 -5.62
CA GLY A 175 -5.44 -2.58 -4.23
C GLY A 175 -4.74 -3.50 -3.21
N GLY A 176 -3.90 -4.45 -3.67
CA GLY A 176 -3.19 -5.37 -2.81
C GLY A 176 -4.14 -6.26 -2.01
N GLN A 177 -3.97 -6.28 -0.68
CA GLN A 177 -4.86 -7.02 0.21
C GLN A 177 -6.21 -6.32 0.46
N GLY A 178 -6.42 -5.10 -0.08
CA GLY A 178 -7.68 -4.36 -0.01
C GLY A 178 -7.94 -3.63 1.31
N LEU A 179 -6.91 -3.42 2.13
CA LEU A 179 -7.08 -2.78 3.44
C LEU A 179 -7.65 -1.36 3.34
N PHE A 180 -7.23 -0.58 2.33
CA PHE A 180 -7.72 0.77 2.12
C PHE A 180 -9.20 0.77 1.73
N LEU A 181 -9.56 -0.04 0.73
CA LEU A 181 -10.95 -0.23 0.30
C LEU A 181 -11.85 -0.70 1.45
N ALA A 182 -11.39 -1.66 2.25
CA ALA A 182 -12.16 -2.14 3.39
C ALA A 182 -12.42 -1.05 4.44
N ASN A 183 -11.47 -0.15 4.68
CA ASN A 183 -11.69 1.00 5.58
C ASN A 183 -12.71 2.00 5.00
N ILE A 184 -12.74 2.21 3.68
CA ILE A 184 -13.80 3.01 3.03
C ILE A 184 -15.17 2.35 3.26
N LEU A 185 -15.29 1.05 2.97
CA LEU A 185 -16.54 0.31 3.09
C LEU A 185 -17.04 0.20 4.54
N LYS A 186 -16.13 0.13 5.53
CA LYS A 186 -16.50 0.17 6.97
C LYS A 186 -17.15 1.50 7.36
N LYS A 187 -16.63 2.63 6.86
CA LYS A 187 -17.20 3.95 7.12
C LYS A 187 -18.51 4.19 6.38
N ASN A 188 -18.72 3.50 5.25
CA ASN A 188 -19.84 3.73 4.34
C ASN A 188 -20.62 2.43 4.11
N PRO A 189 -21.56 2.05 4.98
CA PRO A 189 -22.22 0.73 4.97
C PRO A 189 -23.06 0.46 3.71
N ASN A 190 -23.46 1.50 2.98
CA ASN A 190 -24.26 1.37 1.75
C ASN A 190 -23.42 1.29 0.47
N GLN A 191 -22.07 1.32 0.59
CA GLN A 191 -21.18 1.23 -0.55
C GLN A 191 -20.78 -0.21 -0.89
N PHE A 192 -20.46 -0.41 -2.17
CA PHE A 192 -19.91 -1.64 -2.72
C PHE A 192 -18.46 -1.43 -3.17
N GLY A 193 -17.66 -2.47 -3.08
CA GLY A 193 -16.26 -2.47 -3.50
C GLY A 193 -15.98 -3.53 -4.56
N ILE A 194 -15.00 -3.24 -5.41
CA ILE A 194 -14.35 -4.22 -6.28
C ILE A 194 -12.87 -4.10 -5.99
N LEU A 195 -12.27 -5.11 -5.38
CA LEU A 195 -10.83 -5.20 -5.22
C LEU A 195 -10.26 -5.93 -6.44
N PHE A 196 -9.41 -5.24 -7.19
CA PHE A 196 -8.80 -5.76 -8.41
C PHE A 196 -7.28 -5.77 -8.32
N ASP A 197 -6.67 -6.94 -8.40
CA ASP A 197 -5.22 -7.14 -8.38
C ASP A 197 -4.87 -8.46 -9.08
N LEU A 198 -3.58 -8.78 -9.18
CA LEU A 198 -3.11 -10.05 -9.73
C LEU A 198 -3.76 -11.25 -9.03
N PRO A 199 -4.04 -12.36 -9.74
CA PRO A 199 -4.80 -13.49 -9.17
C PRO A 199 -4.21 -14.09 -7.90
N ASN A 200 -2.90 -14.12 -7.77
CA ASN A 200 -2.22 -14.63 -6.57
C ASN A 200 -2.28 -13.63 -5.40
N VAL A 201 -2.25 -12.31 -5.65
CA VAL A 201 -2.48 -11.28 -4.63
C VAL A 201 -3.90 -11.40 -4.07
N ILE A 202 -4.90 -11.50 -4.94
CA ILE A 202 -6.32 -11.71 -4.55
C ILE A 202 -6.49 -13.01 -3.75
N ARG A 203 -5.77 -14.08 -4.11
CA ARG A 203 -5.81 -15.35 -3.36
C ARG A 203 -5.26 -15.20 -1.94
N ARG A 204 -4.21 -14.39 -1.74
CA ARG A 204 -3.68 -14.06 -0.40
C ARG A 204 -4.64 -13.14 0.37
N ALA A 205 -5.18 -12.11 -0.27
CA ALA A 205 -6.16 -11.20 0.32
C ALA A 205 -7.38 -11.95 0.91
N LYS A 206 -7.92 -12.94 0.19
CA LYS A 206 -9.03 -13.79 0.66
C LYS A 206 -8.72 -14.49 1.99
N LYS A 207 -7.47 -14.88 2.23
CA LYS A 207 -7.07 -15.64 3.42
C LYS A 207 -6.83 -14.78 4.65
N THR A 208 -6.51 -13.49 4.46
CA THR A 208 -6.06 -12.61 5.54
C THR A 208 -7.12 -11.64 6.01
N TYR A 209 -7.59 -10.78 5.15
CA TYR A 209 -8.37 -9.60 5.56
C TYR A 209 -9.89 -9.79 5.40
N TRP A 210 -10.32 -10.49 4.35
CA TRP A 210 -11.75 -10.58 4.01
C TRP A 210 -12.48 -11.74 4.69
N VAL A 211 -11.75 -12.70 5.27
CA VAL A 211 -12.31 -13.81 6.07
C VAL A 211 -12.66 -13.37 7.49
N ASP A 212 -11.84 -12.54 8.12
CA ASP A 212 -12.06 -12.12 9.51
C ASP A 212 -13.12 -11.03 9.67
N ALA A 213 -13.42 -10.30 8.59
CA ALA A 213 -14.48 -9.30 8.58
C ALA A 213 -15.88 -9.92 8.82
N ASP A 214 -16.11 -11.20 8.48
CA ASP A 214 -17.38 -11.88 8.65
C ASP A 214 -17.65 -12.32 10.10
N LYS A 215 -16.60 -12.50 10.91
CA LYS A 215 -16.72 -13.03 12.27
C LYS A 215 -17.06 -11.98 13.34
N GLN A 216 -16.86 -10.68 13.06
CA GLN A 216 -16.98 -9.63 14.07
C GLN A 216 -18.19 -8.69 13.94
N SER A 217 -19.04 -8.82 12.93
CA SER A 217 -20.09 -7.82 12.67
C SER A 217 -21.44 -8.41 12.28
N TYR A 218 -22.03 -9.21 13.18
CA TYR A 218 -23.48 -9.48 13.13
C TYR A 218 -24.24 -8.50 14.01
N THR A 219 -24.34 -7.25 13.61
CA THR A 219 -25.38 -6.35 14.11
C THR A 219 -26.49 -6.25 13.06
N ARG A 220 -27.74 -6.36 13.51
CA ARG A 220 -28.97 -6.30 12.68
C ARG A 220 -28.87 -5.16 11.67
N GLY A 221 -28.83 -5.49 10.36
CA GLY A 221 -28.91 -4.53 9.26
C GLY A 221 -27.59 -4.20 8.55
N ASN A 222 -26.41 -4.60 9.04
CA ASN A 222 -25.15 -4.39 8.35
C ASN A 222 -24.74 -5.66 7.59
N TYR A 223 -24.72 -5.57 6.26
CA TYR A 223 -24.08 -6.60 5.41
C TYR A 223 -22.60 -6.71 5.77
N SER A 224 -22.08 -7.95 5.82
CA SER A 224 -20.65 -8.18 6.04
C SER A 224 -19.81 -7.48 4.95
N LEU A 225 -18.55 -7.14 5.25
CA LEU A 225 -17.66 -6.56 4.23
C LEU A 225 -17.49 -7.47 3.03
N SER A 226 -17.42 -8.79 3.24
CA SER A 226 -17.27 -9.79 2.20
C SER A 226 -18.48 -9.82 1.25
N SER A 227 -19.70 -9.60 1.74
CA SER A 227 -20.90 -9.56 0.91
C SER A 227 -21.02 -8.27 0.07
N ARG A 228 -20.28 -7.22 0.43
CA ARG A 228 -20.27 -5.93 -0.25
C ARG A 228 -19.01 -5.69 -1.10
N CYS A 229 -18.06 -6.63 -1.12
CA CYS A 229 -16.84 -6.49 -1.90
C CYS A 229 -16.61 -7.69 -2.80
N ARG A 230 -16.50 -7.44 -4.10
CA ARG A 230 -16.09 -8.43 -5.09
C ARG A 230 -14.57 -8.46 -5.19
N LEU A 231 -13.96 -9.62 -4.99
CA LEU A 231 -12.54 -9.85 -5.16
C LEU A 231 -12.28 -10.39 -6.57
N TRP A 232 -11.57 -9.64 -7.41
CA TRP A 232 -11.39 -9.93 -8.83
C TRP A 232 -9.92 -10.00 -9.19
N GLY A 233 -9.44 -11.17 -9.62
CA GLY A 233 -8.07 -11.39 -10.09
C GLY A 233 -7.92 -11.07 -11.57
N GLY A 234 -6.94 -10.27 -11.93
CA GLY A 234 -6.63 -9.92 -13.32
C GLY A 234 -5.37 -9.05 -13.43
N ASN A 235 -5.03 -8.66 -14.65
CA ASN A 235 -3.94 -7.75 -14.95
C ASN A 235 -4.50 -6.46 -15.56
N PHE A 236 -4.28 -5.32 -14.90
CA PHE A 236 -4.78 -4.01 -15.32
C PHE A 236 -4.20 -3.53 -16.67
N PHE A 237 -3.08 -4.10 -17.12
CA PHE A 237 -2.55 -3.85 -18.45
C PHE A 237 -3.37 -4.52 -19.55
N ASN A 238 -4.08 -5.60 -19.25
CA ASN A 238 -4.93 -6.30 -20.21
C ASN A 238 -6.35 -5.74 -20.21
N ALA A 239 -6.98 -5.66 -19.05
CA ALA A 239 -8.33 -5.16 -18.89
C ALA A 239 -8.62 -4.78 -17.44
N ILE A 240 -9.56 -3.84 -17.26
CA ILE A 240 -10.03 -3.38 -15.94
C ILE A 240 -11.54 -3.66 -15.85
N PRO A 241 -12.05 -4.13 -14.70
CA PRO A 241 -13.48 -4.35 -14.48
C PRO A 241 -14.32 -3.09 -14.71
N THR A 242 -15.53 -3.26 -15.19
CA THR A 242 -16.48 -2.17 -15.49
C THR A 242 -17.50 -1.97 -14.38
N GLY A 243 -18.23 -0.85 -14.41
CA GLY A 243 -19.43 -0.63 -13.60
C GLY A 243 -19.17 -0.05 -12.22
N ALA A 244 -18.06 0.66 -12.02
CA ALA A 244 -17.81 1.46 -10.83
C ALA A 244 -18.11 2.94 -11.07
N ASP A 245 -18.46 3.66 -9.98
CA ASP A 245 -18.59 5.13 -10.00
C ASP A 245 -17.24 5.81 -9.75
N CYS A 246 -16.36 5.10 -9.07
CA CYS A 246 -15.01 5.52 -8.73
C CYS A 246 -14.01 4.45 -9.12
N TYR A 247 -13.06 4.83 -9.94
CA TYR A 247 -11.88 4.06 -10.32
C TYR A 247 -10.70 4.60 -9.51
N MET A 248 -10.30 3.88 -8.49
CA MET A 248 -9.27 4.32 -7.56
C MET A 248 -7.95 3.59 -7.85
N ILE A 249 -6.87 4.36 -7.93
CA ILE A 249 -5.50 3.88 -8.09
C ILE A 249 -4.67 4.47 -6.96
N LYS A 250 -4.17 3.64 -6.07
CA LYS A 250 -3.42 4.12 -4.91
C LYS A 250 -2.04 3.48 -4.82
N ASN A 251 -0.97 4.29 -4.90
CA ASN A 251 0.43 3.83 -4.86
C ASN A 251 0.71 2.72 -5.90
N VAL A 252 0.21 2.90 -7.11
CA VAL A 252 0.42 1.96 -8.23
C VAL A 252 1.23 2.60 -9.35
N LEU A 253 0.89 3.85 -9.74
CA LEU A 253 1.52 4.48 -10.91
C LEU A 253 3.00 4.74 -10.71
N LEU A 254 3.42 4.99 -9.46
CA LEU A 254 4.82 5.17 -9.10
C LEU A 254 5.71 3.96 -9.41
N ASN A 255 5.14 2.78 -9.61
CA ASN A 255 5.89 1.55 -9.91
C ASN A 255 6.20 1.38 -11.40
N TRP A 256 5.71 2.27 -12.27
CA TRP A 256 5.71 2.09 -13.71
C TRP A 256 6.21 3.35 -14.45
N ASP A 257 6.84 3.11 -15.61
CA ASP A 257 7.18 4.16 -16.57
C ASP A 257 5.91 4.82 -17.17
N ASP A 258 6.11 5.94 -17.89
CA ASP A 258 4.98 6.71 -18.43
C ASP A 258 4.21 5.95 -19.52
N GLU A 259 4.87 5.08 -20.28
CA GLU A 259 4.22 4.26 -21.32
C GLU A 259 3.29 3.23 -20.69
N SER A 260 3.77 2.51 -19.68
CA SER A 260 2.98 1.55 -18.91
C SER A 260 1.81 2.21 -18.19
N VAL A 261 2.03 3.38 -17.58
CA VAL A 261 0.96 4.15 -16.93
C VAL A 261 -0.07 4.60 -17.95
N ALA A 262 0.35 5.02 -19.15
CA ALA A 262 -0.59 5.40 -20.22
C ALA A 262 -1.46 4.22 -20.67
N ILE A 263 -0.94 3.00 -20.73
CA ILE A 263 -1.72 1.79 -21.02
C ILE A 263 -2.78 1.57 -19.92
N LEU A 264 -2.37 1.63 -18.64
CA LEU A 264 -3.27 1.48 -17.50
C LEU A 264 -4.39 2.53 -17.54
N LEU A 265 -4.04 3.81 -17.72
CA LEU A 265 -5.01 4.90 -17.77
C LEU A 265 -5.99 4.77 -18.95
N ARG A 266 -5.53 4.36 -20.15
CA ARG A 266 -6.40 4.09 -21.30
C ARG A 266 -7.35 2.92 -21.03
N ASN A 267 -6.89 1.86 -20.34
CA ASN A 267 -7.75 0.76 -19.91
C ASN A 267 -8.80 1.23 -18.87
N CYS A 268 -8.44 2.12 -17.95
CA CYS A 268 -9.40 2.78 -17.05
C CYS A 268 -10.44 3.55 -17.86
N LEU A 269 -10.00 4.39 -18.81
CA LEU A 269 -10.90 5.18 -19.65
C LEU A 269 -11.88 4.30 -20.45
N GLN A 270 -11.40 3.19 -21.02
CA GLN A 270 -12.25 2.23 -21.73
C GLN A 270 -13.27 1.59 -20.79
N SER A 271 -12.84 1.19 -19.58
CA SER A 271 -13.72 0.59 -18.58
C SER A 271 -14.78 1.57 -18.09
N MET A 272 -14.42 2.84 -17.85
CA MET A 272 -15.35 3.92 -17.47
C MET A 272 -16.40 4.22 -18.54
N LYS A 273 -16.07 3.99 -19.81
CA LYS A 273 -16.99 4.22 -20.95
C LYS A 273 -17.95 3.05 -21.19
N LYS A 274 -17.57 1.83 -20.83
CA LYS A 274 -18.41 0.64 -21.07
C LYS A 274 -19.58 0.63 -20.10
N VAL A 275 -20.80 0.72 -20.63
CA VAL A 275 -22.02 0.43 -19.87
C VAL A 275 -22.22 -1.07 -19.93
N ASP A 276 -22.20 -1.72 -18.80
CA ASP A 276 -22.43 -3.18 -18.71
C ASP A 276 -23.93 -3.46 -18.88
N ILE A 277 -24.35 -3.69 -20.11
CA ILE A 277 -25.76 -3.94 -20.47
C ILE A 277 -26.27 -5.23 -19.80
N GLN A 278 -25.41 -6.21 -19.52
CA GLN A 278 -25.78 -7.45 -18.83
C GLN A 278 -26.14 -7.24 -17.35
N ARG A 279 -25.63 -6.17 -16.71
CA ARG A 279 -26.01 -5.81 -15.34
C ARG A 279 -27.38 -5.14 -15.21
N LEU A 280 -28.00 -4.73 -16.31
CA LEU A 280 -29.37 -4.18 -16.31
C LEU A 280 -30.42 -5.22 -15.93
N SER A 281 -30.08 -6.51 -15.95
CA SER A 281 -31.00 -7.63 -15.65
C SER A 281 -30.93 -8.14 -14.18
N ASN A 282 -29.89 -7.84 -13.42
CA ASN A 282 -29.72 -8.38 -12.04
C ASN A 282 -29.48 -7.24 -11.07
N CYS A 283 -30.47 -6.81 -10.37
CA CYS A 283 -30.56 -6.04 -9.08
C CYS A 283 -29.34 -5.26 -8.56
N SER A 284 -28.29 -5.03 -9.37
CA SER A 284 -27.18 -4.16 -8.99
C SER A 284 -27.50 -2.72 -9.35
N PRO A 285 -27.26 -1.78 -8.43
CA PRO A 285 -27.55 -0.39 -8.68
C PRO A 285 -26.73 0.16 -9.84
N MET A 286 -27.40 0.88 -10.75
CA MET A 286 -26.75 1.55 -11.88
C MET A 286 -25.64 2.49 -11.40
N PRO A 287 -24.42 2.48 -12.02
CA PRO A 287 -23.41 3.47 -11.73
C PRO A 287 -23.91 4.88 -12.00
N LYS A 288 -23.45 5.85 -11.22
CA LYS A 288 -23.73 7.27 -11.47
C LYS A 288 -23.20 7.64 -12.86
N LYS A 289 -23.90 8.56 -13.55
CA LYS A 289 -23.64 8.92 -14.95
C LYS A 289 -22.23 9.45 -15.28
N ASN A 290 -21.40 9.75 -14.27
CA ASN A 290 -20.09 10.36 -14.43
C ASN A 290 -19.07 9.71 -13.49
N PRO A 291 -18.48 8.55 -13.87
CA PRO A 291 -17.45 7.93 -13.06
C PRO A 291 -16.22 8.84 -12.94
N LYS A 292 -15.57 8.83 -11.77
CA LYS A 292 -14.34 9.57 -11.50
C LYS A 292 -13.16 8.64 -11.40
N LEU A 293 -12.00 9.13 -11.82
CA LEU A 293 -10.70 8.52 -11.52
C LEU A 293 -10.10 9.23 -10.32
N LEU A 294 -9.75 8.48 -9.29
CA LEU A 294 -9.00 8.95 -8.13
C LEU A 294 -7.61 8.33 -8.13
N ILE A 295 -6.58 9.16 -8.26
CA ILE A 295 -5.19 8.74 -8.08
C ILE A 295 -4.74 9.23 -6.72
N ILE A 296 -4.32 8.31 -5.84
CA ILE A 296 -3.86 8.63 -4.49
C ILE A 296 -2.38 8.29 -4.43
N GLU A 297 -1.55 9.30 -4.62
CA GLU A 297 -0.09 9.14 -4.71
C GLU A 297 0.66 10.34 -4.13
N THR A 298 1.94 10.13 -3.90
CA THR A 298 2.87 11.21 -3.57
C THR A 298 3.14 12.03 -4.84
N ILE A 299 2.85 13.33 -4.78
CA ILE A 299 3.25 14.27 -5.82
C ILE A 299 4.63 14.82 -5.47
N MET A 300 5.60 14.70 -6.39
CA MET A 300 6.93 15.23 -6.21
C MET A 300 6.88 16.76 -6.24
N PRO A 301 7.35 17.46 -5.19
CA PRO A 301 7.44 18.92 -5.22
C PRO A 301 8.57 19.36 -6.14
N GLU A 302 8.41 20.53 -6.73
CA GLU A 302 9.51 21.20 -7.42
C GLU A 302 10.52 21.76 -6.41
N GLY A 303 11.79 21.82 -6.82
CA GLY A 303 12.86 22.37 -5.99
C GLY A 303 13.58 21.38 -5.07
N ASN A 304 14.48 21.88 -4.23
CA ASN A 304 15.46 21.07 -3.49
C ASN A 304 15.14 20.90 -2.00
N GLU A 305 14.01 21.40 -1.53
CA GLU A 305 13.61 21.23 -0.14
C GLU A 305 13.62 19.76 0.30
N PRO A 306 14.02 19.44 1.53
CA PRO A 306 13.98 18.09 2.06
C PRO A 306 12.56 17.50 1.99
N PHE A 307 12.44 16.37 1.27
CA PHE A 307 11.17 15.69 1.08
C PHE A 307 11.39 14.17 1.02
N LEU A 308 10.67 13.42 1.85
CA LEU A 308 10.84 11.97 1.94
C LEU A 308 10.53 11.26 0.61
N GLY A 309 9.64 11.82 -0.22
CA GLY A 309 9.35 11.30 -1.55
C GLY A 309 10.59 11.18 -2.45
N LYS A 310 11.60 12.04 -2.29
CA LYS A 310 12.85 11.95 -3.06
C LYS A 310 13.63 10.66 -2.78
N PHE A 311 13.58 10.17 -1.53
CA PHE A 311 14.15 8.85 -1.19
C PHE A 311 13.31 7.71 -1.76
N THR A 312 11.98 7.86 -1.75
CA THR A 312 11.08 6.89 -2.38
C THR A 312 11.30 6.81 -3.89
N ASP A 313 11.54 7.94 -4.54
CA ASP A 313 11.82 8.02 -5.97
C ASP A 313 13.09 7.22 -6.35
N VAL A 314 14.19 7.43 -5.60
CA VAL A 314 15.41 6.61 -5.78
C VAL A 314 15.13 5.13 -5.48
N LEU A 315 14.26 4.83 -4.50
CA LEU A 315 13.88 3.44 -4.23
C LEU A 315 13.10 2.82 -5.41
N MET A 316 12.26 3.59 -6.10
CA MET A 316 11.57 3.11 -7.31
C MET A 316 12.56 2.82 -8.44
N LEU A 317 13.58 3.65 -8.62
CA LEU A 317 14.68 3.39 -9.55
C LEU A 317 15.38 2.05 -9.27
N VAL A 318 15.59 1.72 -7.97
CA VAL A 318 16.20 0.44 -7.56
C VAL A 318 15.28 -0.75 -7.80
N LEU A 319 14.00 -0.62 -7.48
CA LEU A 319 13.07 -1.76 -7.36
C LEU A 319 12.27 -2.03 -8.64
N THR A 320 11.97 -0.99 -9.44
CA THR A 320 10.94 -1.10 -10.48
C THR A 320 11.46 -0.69 -11.85
N ARG A 321 10.85 -1.22 -12.89
CA ARG A 321 11.19 -0.88 -14.27
C ARG A 321 10.63 0.50 -14.64
N GLY A 322 11.48 1.52 -14.55
CA GLY A 322 11.14 2.90 -14.94
C GLY A 322 10.11 3.57 -14.04
N GLY A 323 9.84 3.01 -12.85
CA GLY A 323 8.97 3.64 -11.87
C GLY A 323 9.60 4.91 -11.31
N LYS A 324 8.75 5.90 -11.06
CA LYS A 324 9.15 7.23 -10.53
C LYS A 324 7.99 7.92 -9.82
N LEU A 325 8.33 8.82 -8.92
CA LEU A 325 7.36 9.79 -8.42
C LEU A 325 7.24 10.94 -9.43
N ARG A 326 6.01 11.38 -9.66
CA ARG A 326 5.72 12.42 -10.66
C ARG A 326 5.38 13.74 -10.01
N THR A 327 5.81 14.84 -10.64
CA THR A 327 5.38 16.18 -10.32
C THR A 327 3.91 16.39 -10.73
N GLU A 328 3.28 17.45 -10.24
CA GLU A 328 1.92 17.83 -10.66
C GLU A 328 1.84 18.08 -12.17
N ARG A 329 2.88 18.71 -12.75
CA ARG A 329 2.96 18.94 -14.19
C ARG A 329 3.00 17.63 -14.97
N GLU A 330 3.86 16.67 -14.57
CA GLU A 330 3.94 15.36 -15.23
C GLU A 330 2.62 14.59 -15.14
N PHE A 331 1.92 14.62 -13.98
CA PHE A 331 0.59 14.04 -13.86
C PHE A 331 -0.43 14.71 -14.81
N SER A 332 -0.39 16.04 -14.92
CA SER A 332 -1.31 16.80 -15.79
C SER A 332 -1.09 16.44 -17.27
N GLU A 333 0.16 16.42 -17.71
CA GLU A 333 0.53 16.05 -19.08
C GLU A 333 0.12 14.60 -19.40
N LEU A 334 0.44 13.67 -18.51
CA LEU A 334 0.14 12.25 -18.68
C LEU A 334 -1.37 11.98 -18.71
N LEU A 335 -2.13 12.54 -17.77
CA LEU A 335 -3.59 12.38 -17.72
C LEU A 335 -4.27 12.99 -18.94
N THR A 336 -3.83 14.18 -19.36
CA THR A 336 -4.36 14.85 -20.56
C THR A 336 -4.11 14.01 -21.81
N SER A 337 -2.90 13.47 -21.97
CA SER A 337 -2.54 12.61 -23.11
C SER A 337 -3.36 11.31 -23.16
N CYS A 338 -3.84 10.85 -22.00
CA CYS A 338 -4.69 9.65 -21.87
C CYS A 338 -6.19 9.94 -21.90
N GLY A 339 -6.61 11.19 -22.16
CA GLY A 339 -8.01 11.58 -22.30
C GLY A 339 -8.72 11.86 -20.99
N PHE A 340 -8.00 12.26 -19.95
CA PHE A 340 -8.52 12.71 -18.66
C PHE A 340 -8.29 14.20 -18.45
N LYS A 341 -9.19 14.84 -17.69
CA LYS A 341 -9.06 16.19 -17.18
C LYS A 341 -9.03 16.15 -15.66
N ILE A 342 -8.01 16.75 -15.07
CA ILE A 342 -7.94 16.95 -13.62
C ILE A 342 -9.02 17.96 -13.21
N LEU A 343 -9.83 17.59 -12.22
CA LEU A 343 -10.82 18.47 -11.61
C LEU A 343 -10.27 19.14 -10.36
N ASN A 344 -9.54 18.40 -9.55
CA ASN A 344 -9.05 18.88 -8.27
C ASN A 344 -7.83 18.05 -7.81
N ILE A 345 -6.96 18.68 -7.02
CA ILE A 345 -5.89 18.02 -6.30
C ILE A 345 -6.02 18.36 -4.82
N VAL A 346 -6.41 17.36 -4.03
CA VAL A 346 -6.54 17.50 -2.58
C VAL A 346 -5.23 17.08 -1.92
N ARG A 347 -4.68 17.97 -1.09
CA ARG A 347 -3.48 17.72 -0.29
C ARG A 347 -3.88 17.66 1.18
N PRO A 348 -3.91 16.46 1.78
CA PRO A 348 -4.24 16.33 3.19
C PRO A 348 -3.28 17.14 4.07
N PRO A 349 -3.77 17.90 5.06
CA PRO A 349 -2.94 18.71 5.95
C PRO A 349 -2.25 17.84 6.99
N CYS A 350 -1.31 17.00 6.56
CA CYS A 350 -0.61 16.09 7.45
C CYS A 350 0.89 16.14 7.19
N LYS A 351 1.67 16.48 8.22
CA LYS A 351 3.15 16.47 8.15
C LYS A 351 3.75 15.07 7.90
N VAL A 352 2.96 14.02 8.10
CA VAL A 352 3.40 12.62 7.98
C VAL A 352 2.88 11.96 6.71
N SER A 353 1.78 12.46 6.11
CA SER A 353 1.22 11.92 4.86
C SER A 353 1.65 12.79 3.69
N PHE A 354 2.44 12.23 2.82
CA PHE A 354 2.85 12.88 1.56
C PHE A 354 1.89 12.56 0.40
N LEU A 355 0.82 11.79 0.67
CA LEU A 355 -0.15 11.40 -0.35
C LEU A 355 -1.09 12.56 -0.67
N SER A 356 -1.27 12.80 -1.94
CA SER A 356 -2.29 13.68 -2.51
C SER A 356 -3.36 12.86 -3.22
N ILE A 357 -4.54 13.44 -3.40
CA ILE A 357 -5.64 12.83 -4.16
C ILE A 357 -5.84 13.68 -5.41
N ILE A 358 -5.57 13.09 -6.57
CA ILE A 358 -5.87 13.68 -7.87
C ILE A 358 -7.21 13.14 -8.31
N GLU A 359 -8.19 14.04 -8.43
CA GLU A 359 -9.52 13.72 -8.96
C GLU A 359 -9.58 14.11 -10.44
N ALA A 360 -9.87 13.15 -11.30
CA ALA A 360 -9.94 13.36 -12.73
C ALA A 360 -11.21 12.74 -13.34
N VAL A 361 -11.61 13.24 -14.49
CA VAL A 361 -12.74 12.75 -15.29
C VAL A 361 -12.33 12.63 -16.75
N PRO A 362 -13.01 11.78 -17.56
CA PRO A 362 -12.85 11.78 -19.01
C PRO A 362 -13.07 13.16 -19.63
N THR A 363 -12.24 13.56 -20.62
CA THR A 363 -12.35 14.85 -21.32
C THR A 363 -13.64 14.97 -22.17
N GLU A 364 -13.98 16.20 -22.60
CA GLU A 364 -15.21 16.47 -23.38
C GLU A 364 -15.25 15.78 -24.74
N GLN A 365 -14.11 15.49 -25.37
CA GLN A 365 -14.07 14.67 -26.57
C GLN A 365 -14.71 13.28 -26.35
N THR A 366 -14.74 12.82 -25.11
CA THR A 366 -15.44 11.62 -24.67
C THR A 366 -16.92 11.87 -24.33
N GLN A 367 -17.37 13.15 -24.23
CA GLN A 367 -18.79 13.50 -23.94
C GLN A 367 -19.69 13.29 -25.18
N ASN A 368 -19.16 13.34 -26.39
CA ASN A 368 -19.96 12.98 -27.61
C ASN A 368 -20.41 11.50 -27.55
N TYR A 369 -19.65 10.65 -26.89
CA TYR A 369 -20.05 9.27 -26.60
C TYR A 369 -21.27 9.24 -25.65
N ARG A 370 -21.30 10.10 -24.62
CA ARG A 370 -22.42 10.20 -23.66
C ARG A 370 -23.71 10.76 -24.28
N LYS A 371 -23.62 11.67 -25.22
CA LYS A 371 -24.79 12.12 -25.99
C LYS A 371 -25.42 10.99 -26.80
N ASN A 372 -24.58 10.14 -27.40
CA ASN A 372 -25.04 8.93 -28.09
C ASN A 372 -25.61 7.87 -27.17
N GLU A 373 -25.03 7.69 -25.97
CA GLU A 373 -25.51 6.81 -24.91
C GLU A 373 -26.87 7.28 -24.36
N ALA A 374 -27.01 8.57 -24.06
CA ALA A 374 -28.30 9.15 -23.66
C ALA A 374 -29.38 9.00 -24.72
N ARG A 375 -28.98 9.06 -26.02
CA ARG A 375 -29.89 8.81 -27.16
C ARG A 375 -30.29 7.34 -27.24
N MET A 376 -29.36 6.41 -27.02
CA MET A 376 -29.64 4.97 -26.94
C MET A 376 -30.55 4.63 -25.74
N ASN A 377 -30.28 5.18 -24.55
CA ASN A 377 -31.14 4.97 -23.40
C ASN A 377 -32.57 5.49 -23.57
N ARG A 378 -32.78 6.59 -24.33
CA ARG A 378 -34.12 7.04 -24.71
C ARG A 378 -34.83 6.09 -25.69
N VAL A 379 -34.08 5.44 -26.59
CA VAL A 379 -34.63 4.44 -27.49
C VAL A 379 -35.05 3.19 -26.74
N PHE A 380 -34.22 2.70 -25.79
CA PHE A 380 -34.53 1.54 -24.96
C PHE A 380 -35.68 1.79 -23.93
N SER A 381 -35.80 3.03 -23.41
CA SER A 381 -36.94 3.36 -22.53
C SER A 381 -38.26 3.38 -23.31
N LYS A 382 -38.26 3.88 -24.58
CA LYS A 382 -39.43 3.83 -25.44
C LYS A 382 -39.82 2.41 -25.84
N LEU A 383 -38.86 1.49 -26.01
CA LEU A 383 -39.13 0.09 -26.31
C LEU A 383 -39.65 -0.69 -25.10
N ARG A 384 -39.38 -0.23 -23.84
CA ARG A 384 -39.96 -0.80 -22.63
C ARG A 384 -41.36 -0.31 -22.30
N SER A 385 -41.72 0.91 -22.73
CA SER A 385 -43.09 1.46 -22.54
C SER A 385 -44.06 1.01 -23.65
N ALA A 386 -43.60 0.31 -24.68
CA ALA A 386 -44.40 -0.22 -25.77
C ALA A 386 -44.65 -1.76 -25.65
N ARG A 387 -44.28 -2.36 -24.55
CA ARG A 387 -44.66 -3.70 -24.08
C ARG A 387 -45.45 -3.58 -22.78
#